data_e16387dd6474e9ec9633cda6d77c3f6a
#
_entry.id   e16387dd6474e9ec9633cda6d77c3f6a
#
_cell.length_a   1.000
_cell.length_b   1.000
_cell.length_c   1.000
_cell.angle_alpha   90.00
_cell.angle_beta   90.00
_cell.angle_gamma   90.00
#
_symmetry.space_group_name_H-M   'P 1'
#
loop_
_entity.id
_entity.type
_entity.pdbx_description
1 polymer ?
#
loop_
_entity_poly.entity_id
_entity_poly.type
_entity_poly.pdbx_seq_one_letter_code
_entity_poly.pdbx_strand_id
1 'polypeptide(L)'
;MLRKVSFWQHLLVGSAIVVMTLLAGFGVIGAGDESLLRPEHFDAKQVTVWPDGADGVRVREVVDIDFGLLERRGYQRIIPNDFGVPTDVTAQSPDANAQLEVVVIGDDTRIRVGDPNVTFTGRHRYVVEYRLPEASVSGGRLDLDIIGNAETFETQRFEVVLTGFDFDSIECFSGAREALGGCSFERGAADNLVAVIEPLAPGDGITVSGSIASLTTPSMPSLPAAPGAIPTGLRPFGLVMVPLGLAAAALVYLVGRAAGSNTVRAGGAAEAAFGELPMPGERIDRRDVATYRVPDSRLAELATIEFAPPRGLEPWQAAVVLREAVDDDSVAAWFSEMIADEAIIATDVDGTVRLTRGADMSRLSAVDLAHLHRLFAGGEVVELGGYDKEFTATWNAIAGEQRAFASNAGWWSRGGPGGRVTTPAKLISASVALLVVVTLIAGLVALVTTETLWLVSASPWLAVIAGLLVPLVAAAIAYRPMFASRTATGSALALRSESFRRFLAASEGKHVDWAWQQGLVREYSAWAVALGAAEAWSKAVKASNIPDPQTVALGGPLLLYSASSAFSSSRTAPSSSGGGVGGGGVGGGGGGGSSGSW
;
A
#
# COMPACT_ATOMS: atom_id res chain seq x y z
N MET A 1 -23.76 10.85 -20.02
CA MET A 1 -23.04 9.58 -19.97
C MET A 1 -23.38 8.90 -18.65
N LEU A 2 -24.32 8.00 -18.66
CA LEU A 2 -24.59 7.19 -17.48
C LEU A 2 -23.30 6.45 -17.16
N ARG A 3 -22.76 6.63 -15.94
CA ARG A 3 -21.39 6.27 -15.58
C ARG A 3 -21.17 4.77 -15.76
N LYS A 4 -20.56 4.37 -16.85
CA LYS A 4 -19.94 3.05 -16.97
C LYS A 4 -18.60 3.14 -16.25
N VAL A 5 -18.41 2.35 -15.20
CA VAL A 5 -17.05 2.10 -14.71
C VAL A 5 -16.28 1.59 -15.91
N SER A 6 -15.25 2.30 -16.33
CA SER A 6 -14.52 1.97 -17.55
C SER A 6 -13.80 0.62 -17.36
N PHE A 7 -13.57 -0.12 -18.44
CA PHE A 7 -12.76 -1.35 -18.42
C PHE A 7 -11.40 -1.12 -17.72
N TRP A 8 -10.78 0.03 -17.97
CA TRP A 8 -9.51 0.42 -17.35
C TRP A 8 -9.61 0.63 -15.83
N GLN A 9 -10.74 1.16 -15.34
CA GLN A 9 -10.97 1.28 -13.90
C GLN A 9 -11.14 -0.10 -13.25
N HIS A 10 -11.84 -1.04 -13.90
CA HIS A 10 -11.93 -2.42 -13.43
C HIS A 10 -10.57 -3.11 -13.44
N LEU A 11 -9.77 -2.89 -14.49
CA LEU A 11 -8.42 -3.45 -14.57
C LEU A 11 -7.52 -2.91 -13.45
N LEU A 12 -7.51 -1.59 -13.23
CA LEU A 12 -6.72 -0.95 -12.17
C LEU A 12 -7.14 -1.43 -10.78
N VAL A 13 -8.44 -1.44 -10.51
CA VAL A 13 -8.98 -1.90 -9.23
C VAL A 13 -8.70 -3.38 -9.02
N GLY A 14 -8.94 -4.21 -10.04
CA GLY A 14 -8.64 -5.64 -10.00
C GLY A 14 -7.16 -5.90 -9.75
N SER A 15 -6.26 -5.20 -10.46
CA SER A 15 -4.81 -5.30 -10.26
C SER A 15 -4.39 -4.87 -8.86
N ALA A 16 -4.95 -3.77 -8.34
CA ALA A 16 -4.66 -3.30 -6.98
C ALA A 16 -5.11 -4.32 -5.92
N ILE A 17 -6.30 -4.92 -6.09
CA ILE A 17 -6.81 -5.96 -5.20
C ILE A 17 -5.90 -7.19 -5.25
N VAL A 18 -5.50 -7.64 -6.44
CA VAL A 18 -4.59 -8.78 -6.61
C VAL A 18 -3.25 -8.50 -5.93
N VAL A 19 -2.65 -7.34 -6.17
CA VAL A 19 -1.37 -6.97 -5.55
C VAL A 19 -1.49 -6.94 -4.03
N MET A 20 -2.52 -6.29 -3.47
CA MET A 20 -2.73 -6.25 -2.02
C MET A 20 -2.97 -7.65 -1.42
N THR A 21 -3.72 -8.50 -2.11
CA THR A 21 -3.98 -9.88 -1.66
C THR A 21 -2.71 -10.72 -1.68
N LEU A 22 -1.86 -10.55 -2.70
CA LEU A 22 -0.56 -11.20 -2.79
C LEU A 22 0.38 -10.72 -1.68
N LEU A 23 0.47 -9.41 -1.43
CA LEU A 23 1.28 -8.85 -0.33
C LEU A 23 0.81 -9.36 1.03
N ALA A 24 -0.50 -9.44 1.26
CA ALA A 24 -1.04 -10.02 2.48
C ALA A 24 -0.74 -11.52 2.59
N GLY A 25 -0.85 -12.27 1.49
CA GLY A 25 -0.50 -13.70 1.43
C GLY A 25 0.99 -13.94 1.72
N PHE A 26 1.87 -13.14 1.12
CA PHE A 26 3.31 -13.18 1.41
C PHE A 26 3.63 -12.78 2.85
N GLY A 27 2.92 -11.78 3.40
CA GLY A 27 3.04 -11.41 4.81
C GLY A 27 2.66 -12.56 5.75
N VAL A 28 1.59 -13.31 5.45
CA VAL A 28 1.19 -14.49 6.22
C VAL A 28 2.23 -15.62 6.11
N ILE A 29 2.77 -15.85 4.92
CA ILE A 29 3.84 -16.83 4.70
C ILE A 29 5.10 -16.41 5.45
N GLY A 30 5.49 -15.13 5.37
CA GLY A 30 6.65 -14.58 6.07
C GLY A 30 6.51 -14.57 7.59
N ALA A 31 5.31 -14.28 8.11
CA ALA A 31 5.04 -14.33 9.56
C ALA A 31 5.11 -15.75 10.15
N GLY A 32 5.01 -16.78 9.31
CA GLY A 32 5.20 -18.18 9.72
C GLY A 32 6.64 -18.66 9.64
N ASP A 33 7.53 -17.82 9.12
CA ASP A 33 8.94 -18.12 8.91
C ASP A 33 9.77 -16.97 9.49
N GLU A 34 10.00 -17.01 10.80
CA GLU A 34 10.81 -16.00 11.50
C GLU A 34 12.21 -15.86 10.89
N SER A 35 12.75 -16.94 10.29
CA SER A 35 14.05 -16.93 9.66
C SER A 35 14.12 -16.05 8.42
N LEU A 36 13.04 -15.90 7.65
CA LEU A 36 13.02 -15.12 6.42
C LEU A 36 13.20 -13.61 6.66
N LEU A 37 12.94 -13.14 7.87
CA LEU A 37 12.93 -11.70 8.20
C LEU A 37 14.02 -11.32 9.20
N ARG A 38 14.72 -12.30 9.79
CA ARG A 38 15.88 -12.03 10.64
C ARG A 38 17.13 -11.83 9.81
N PRO A 39 18.04 -10.94 10.25
CA PRO A 39 19.36 -10.89 9.68
C PRO A 39 20.05 -12.25 9.87
N GLU A 40 21.06 -12.51 9.08
CA GLU A 40 21.90 -13.70 9.20
C GLU A 40 22.41 -13.87 10.64
N HIS A 41 22.27 -15.07 11.20
CA HIS A 41 22.61 -15.37 12.60
C HIS A 41 22.90 -16.86 12.80
N PHE A 42 23.48 -17.20 13.95
CA PHE A 42 23.61 -18.57 14.38
C PHE A 42 22.42 -18.97 15.29
N ASP A 43 21.65 -19.99 14.89
CA ASP A 43 20.62 -20.58 15.76
C ASP A 43 21.25 -21.26 16.98
N ALA A 44 22.33 -22.01 16.73
CA ALA A 44 23.11 -22.68 17.78
C ALA A 44 24.57 -22.85 17.35
N LYS A 45 25.46 -22.79 18.33
CA LYS A 45 26.86 -23.14 18.18
C LYS A 45 27.31 -23.95 19.38
N GLN A 46 27.84 -25.14 19.14
CA GLN A 46 28.47 -25.96 20.19
C GLN A 46 29.95 -26.11 19.87
N VAL A 47 30.79 -25.71 20.79
CA VAL A 47 32.25 -25.87 20.69
C VAL A 47 32.70 -26.87 21.75
N THR A 48 33.22 -28.01 21.30
CA THR A 48 33.77 -29.04 22.17
C THR A 48 35.29 -28.99 22.09
N VAL A 49 35.95 -28.95 23.25
CA VAL A 49 37.42 -28.89 23.38
C VAL A 49 37.88 -30.10 24.20
N TRP A 50 38.94 -30.77 23.73
CA TRP A 50 39.55 -31.89 24.43
C TRP A 50 41.07 -31.91 24.21
N PRO A 51 41.87 -32.52 25.11
CA PRO A 51 43.31 -32.62 24.99
C PRO A 51 43.70 -33.57 23.82
N ASP A 52 44.74 -33.20 23.08
CA ASP A 52 45.37 -34.07 22.07
C ASP A 52 46.81 -34.34 22.47
N GLY A 53 46.99 -35.25 23.41
CA GLY A 53 48.26 -35.48 24.09
C GLY A 53 48.59 -34.34 25.07
N ALA A 54 49.91 -34.10 25.28
CA ALA A 54 50.37 -33.07 26.20
C ALA A 54 50.54 -31.69 25.56
N ASP A 55 50.63 -31.61 24.25
CA ASP A 55 51.13 -30.45 23.52
C ASP A 55 50.08 -29.77 22.62
N GLY A 56 48.81 -30.11 22.76
CA GLY A 56 47.77 -29.48 21.94
C GLY A 56 46.36 -29.80 22.43
N VAL A 57 45.40 -29.10 21.84
CA VAL A 57 43.98 -29.39 22.02
C VAL A 57 43.32 -29.59 20.65
N ARG A 58 42.26 -30.38 20.65
CA ARG A 58 41.34 -30.50 19.53
C ARG A 58 40.07 -29.72 19.82
N VAL A 59 39.53 -29.12 18.76
CA VAL A 59 38.29 -28.33 18.81
C VAL A 59 37.33 -28.88 17.77
N ARG A 60 36.10 -29.13 18.17
CA ARG A 60 34.99 -29.43 17.25
C ARG A 60 33.92 -28.38 17.41
N GLU A 61 33.62 -27.70 16.33
CA GLU A 61 32.54 -26.72 16.24
C GLU A 61 31.36 -27.33 15.49
N VAL A 62 30.18 -27.38 16.09
CA VAL A 62 28.91 -27.70 15.44
C VAL A 62 28.15 -26.40 15.34
N VAL A 63 27.87 -25.95 14.11
CA VAL A 63 27.34 -24.65 13.84
C VAL A 63 26.05 -24.79 13.05
N ASP A 64 24.96 -24.28 13.60
CA ASP A 64 23.67 -24.13 12.94
C ASP A 64 23.52 -22.65 12.57
N ILE A 65 23.67 -22.32 11.28
CA ILE A 65 23.59 -20.98 10.75
C ILE A 65 22.33 -20.81 9.93
N ASP A 66 21.63 -19.70 10.12
CA ASP A 66 20.51 -19.27 9.28
C ASP A 66 20.95 -18.08 8.41
N PHE A 67 21.05 -18.30 7.11
CA PHE A 67 21.38 -17.28 6.12
C PHE A 67 20.16 -16.40 5.77
N GLY A 68 18.96 -16.74 6.22
CA GLY A 68 17.72 -16.10 5.86
C GLY A 68 17.49 -16.15 4.35
N LEU A 69 17.27 -14.99 3.74
CA LEU A 69 17.12 -14.83 2.28
C LEU A 69 18.43 -14.54 1.55
N LEU A 70 19.53 -14.40 2.28
CA LEU A 70 20.81 -14.07 1.67
C LEU A 70 21.42 -15.31 1.03
N GLU A 71 21.86 -15.18 -0.20
CA GLU A 71 22.62 -16.22 -0.88
C GLU A 71 24.05 -16.23 -0.35
N ARG A 72 24.44 -17.34 0.28
CA ARG A 72 25.78 -17.58 0.83
C ARG A 72 26.37 -18.87 0.27
N ARG A 73 27.70 -18.94 0.24
CA ARG A 73 28.40 -20.13 -0.24
C ARG A 73 28.69 -21.13 0.86
N GLY A 74 28.61 -20.70 2.12
CA GLY A 74 28.84 -21.57 3.26
C GLY A 74 29.34 -20.86 4.51
N TYR A 75 29.98 -21.61 5.40
CA TYR A 75 30.49 -21.17 6.68
C TYR A 75 31.97 -20.77 6.58
N GLN A 76 32.37 -19.74 7.30
CA GLN A 76 33.75 -19.30 7.43
C GLN A 76 34.14 -19.18 8.89
N ARG A 77 35.36 -19.64 9.24
CA ARG A 77 35.99 -19.48 10.54
C ARG A 77 37.37 -18.81 10.35
N ILE A 78 37.65 -17.80 11.14
CA ILE A 78 38.99 -17.17 11.22
C ILE A 78 39.54 -17.47 12.60
N ILE A 79 40.76 -18.05 12.68
CA ILE A 79 41.41 -18.47 13.91
C ILE A 79 42.75 -17.75 13.96
N PRO A 80 43.04 -16.94 15.01
CA PRO A 80 44.37 -16.42 15.25
C PRO A 80 45.39 -17.54 15.46
N ASN A 81 46.59 -17.40 14.92
CA ASN A 81 47.64 -18.39 14.99
C ASN A 81 48.45 -18.33 16.32
N ASP A 82 47.87 -17.74 17.37
CA ASP A 82 48.51 -17.60 18.70
C ASP A 82 48.87 -18.96 19.32
N PHE A 83 48.12 -20.02 18.94
CA PHE A 83 48.37 -21.41 19.34
C PHE A 83 48.88 -22.27 18.20
N GLY A 84 49.65 -21.64 17.27
CA GLY A 84 50.14 -22.24 16.04
C GLY A 84 49.05 -22.33 14.94
N VAL A 85 49.49 -22.57 13.72
CA VAL A 85 48.58 -22.78 12.59
C VAL A 85 47.72 -24.04 12.82
N PRO A 86 46.39 -23.95 12.77
CA PRO A 86 45.51 -25.11 12.92
C PRO A 86 45.85 -26.22 11.94
N THR A 87 45.92 -27.44 12.45
CA THR A 87 46.23 -28.67 11.69
C THR A 87 45.08 -29.65 11.72
N ASP A 88 45.12 -30.72 10.92
CA ASP A 88 44.11 -31.80 10.86
C ASP A 88 42.67 -31.26 10.69
N VAL A 89 42.54 -30.18 9.91
CA VAL A 89 41.25 -29.54 9.68
C VAL A 89 40.34 -30.44 8.84
N THR A 90 39.16 -30.72 9.34
CA THR A 90 38.11 -31.48 8.65
C THR A 90 36.80 -30.71 8.71
N ALA A 91 35.94 -30.89 7.70
CA ALA A 91 34.62 -30.29 7.68
C ALA A 91 33.58 -31.29 7.14
N GLN A 92 32.37 -31.20 7.68
CA GLN A 92 31.21 -31.99 7.27
C GLN A 92 29.94 -31.13 7.33
N SER A 93 28.99 -31.44 6.47
CA SER A 93 27.63 -30.88 6.51
C SER A 93 26.63 -31.97 6.11
N PRO A 94 25.51 -32.13 6.82
CA PRO A 94 24.47 -33.09 6.44
C PRO A 94 23.56 -32.56 5.31
N ASP A 95 23.55 -31.26 5.05
CA ASP A 95 22.54 -30.60 4.21
C ASP A 95 23.11 -29.54 3.26
N ALA A 96 24.44 -29.31 3.27
CA ALA A 96 25.13 -28.38 2.39
C ALA A 96 26.44 -28.97 1.85
N ASN A 97 27.08 -28.30 0.90
CA ASN A 97 28.40 -28.68 0.44
C ASN A 97 29.44 -28.38 1.53
N ALA A 98 30.33 -29.36 1.82
CA ALA A 98 31.39 -29.26 2.83
C ALA A 98 32.80 -29.21 2.20
N GLN A 99 32.95 -28.68 0.98
CA GLN A 99 34.28 -28.47 0.40
C GLN A 99 35.08 -27.53 1.30
N LEU A 100 36.29 -27.98 1.66
CA LEU A 100 37.15 -27.31 2.62
C LEU A 100 38.25 -26.51 1.91
N GLU A 101 38.39 -25.24 2.30
CA GLU A 101 39.52 -24.37 1.95
C GLU A 101 40.16 -23.86 3.24
N VAL A 102 41.46 -24.05 3.40
CA VAL A 102 42.24 -23.56 4.54
C VAL A 102 43.37 -22.70 4.02
N VAL A 103 43.41 -21.42 4.46
CA VAL A 103 44.41 -20.45 3.99
C VAL A 103 44.94 -19.65 5.19
N VAL A 104 46.26 -19.58 5.29
CA VAL A 104 46.94 -18.71 6.30
C VAL A 104 47.00 -17.28 5.71
N ILE A 105 46.52 -16.29 6.45
CA ILE A 105 46.45 -14.89 6.05
C ILE A 105 47.05 -14.04 7.18
N GLY A 106 48.32 -13.68 7.04
CA GLY A 106 49.05 -12.99 8.11
C GLY A 106 49.14 -13.84 9.35
N ASP A 107 48.69 -13.32 10.49
CA ASP A 107 48.70 -14.00 11.80
C ASP A 107 47.43 -14.83 12.06
N ASP A 108 46.56 -14.98 11.05
CA ASP A 108 45.31 -15.72 11.14
C ASP A 108 45.26 -16.90 10.17
N THR A 109 44.48 -17.91 10.48
CA THR A 109 44.09 -18.97 9.58
C THR A 109 42.61 -18.87 9.27
N ARG A 110 42.26 -18.78 7.98
CA ARG A 110 40.90 -18.79 7.49
C ARG A 110 40.52 -20.19 7.01
N ILE A 111 39.45 -20.72 7.59
CA ILE A 111 38.81 -21.98 7.20
C ILE A 111 37.49 -21.64 6.53
N ARG A 112 37.28 -22.06 5.29
CA ARG A 112 36.01 -21.94 4.56
C ARG A 112 35.46 -23.32 4.28
N VAL A 113 34.15 -23.47 4.49
CA VAL A 113 33.40 -24.70 4.23
C VAL A 113 32.24 -24.37 3.30
N GLY A 114 32.29 -24.90 2.09
CA GLY A 114 31.31 -24.63 1.03
C GLY A 114 31.94 -24.66 -0.35
N ASP A 115 31.12 -24.67 -1.39
CA ASP A 115 31.55 -24.64 -2.79
C ASP A 115 31.47 -23.18 -3.32
N PRO A 116 32.57 -22.62 -3.87
CA PRO A 116 32.56 -21.26 -4.38
C PRO A 116 31.56 -21.03 -5.54
N ASN A 117 31.07 -22.09 -6.17
CA ASN A 117 30.14 -22.03 -7.30
C ASN A 117 28.67 -22.31 -6.92
N VAL A 118 28.40 -22.66 -5.65
CA VAL A 118 27.05 -23.01 -5.18
C VAL A 118 26.65 -22.10 -4.04
N THR A 119 25.47 -21.53 -4.11
CA THR A 119 24.90 -20.70 -3.04
C THR A 119 23.72 -21.39 -2.39
N PHE A 120 23.51 -21.11 -1.10
CA PHE A 120 22.44 -21.62 -0.27
C PHE A 120 21.72 -20.45 0.44
N THR A 121 20.47 -20.68 0.82
CA THR A 121 19.66 -19.77 1.65
C THR A 121 19.02 -20.59 2.78
N GLY A 122 18.61 -19.92 3.87
CA GLY A 122 17.99 -20.61 5.01
C GLY A 122 19.00 -21.30 5.91
N ARG A 123 18.56 -22.35 6.61
CA ARG A 123 19.29 -23.00 7.69
C ARG A 123 20.15 -24.15 7.22
N HIS A 124 21.42 -24.11 7.63
CA HIS A 124 22.37 -25.17 7.32
C HIS A 124 23.25 -25.49 8.53
N ARG A 125 23.62 -26.77 8.66
CA ARG A 125 24.53 -27.24 9.70
C ARG A 125 25.91 -27.50 9.12
N TYR A 126 26.94 -27.00 9.81
CA TYR A 126 28.35 -27.30 9.54
C TYR A 126 28.99 -27.89 10.80
N VAL A 127 29.85 -28.88 10.61
CA VAL A 127 30.70 -29.45 11.65
C VAL A 127 32.15 -29.29 11.21
N VAL A 128 32.93 -28.52 11.95
CA VAL A 128 34.34 -28.29 11.70
C VAL A 128 35.16 -28.83 12.86
N GLU A 129 36.20 -29.57 12.56
CA GLU A 129 37.12 -30.10 13.58
C GLU A 129 38.54 -29.72 13.17
N TYR A 130 39.35 -29.30 14.14
CA TYR A 130 40.73 -28.92 13.94
C TYR A 130 41.54 -29.09 15.21
N ARG A 131 42.88 -29.13 15.07
CA ARG A 131 43.85 -29.18 16.15
C ARG A 131 44.57 -27.86 16.29
N LEU A 132 44.73 -27.37 17.53
CA LEU A 132 45.59 -26.24 17.90
C LEU A 132 46.88 -26.81 18.48
N PRO A 133 47.99 -26.83 17.71
CA PRO A 133 49.17 -27.61 18.09
C PRO A 133 49.99 -27.01 19.23
N GLU A 134 49.88 -25.70 19.47
CA GLU A 134 50.65 -24.98 20.48
C GLU A 134 49.82 -24.60 21.71
N ALA A 135 48.53 -24.98 21.76
CA ALA A 135 47.69 -24.84 22.94
C ALA A 135 48.10 -25.89 24.00
N SER A 136 49.28 -25.70 24.57
CA SER A 136 49.89 -26.68 25.46
C SER A 136 49.13 -26.81 26.80
N VAL A 137 48.79 -28.00 27.17
CA VAL A 137 48.16 -28.35 28.45
C VAL A 137 49.17 -29.00 29.43
N SER A 138 50.43 -29.25 28.99
CA SER A 138 51.50 -29.85 29.81
C SER A 138 51.95 -28.96 30.95
N GLY A 139 51.70 -27.66 30.86
CA GLY A 139 51.95 -26.66 31.91
C GLY A 139 50.94 -26.69 33.06
N GLY A 140 49.94 -27.57 33.05
CA GLY A 140 48.87 -27.62 34.04
C GLY A 140 47.88 -26.45 33.98
N ARG A 141 47.81 -25.78 32.86
CA ARG A 141 46.87 -24.66 32.66
C ARG A 141 46.31 -24.65 31.25
N LEU A 142 45.03 -24.30 31.13
CA LEU A 142 44.35 -24.04 29.86
C LEU A 142 43.90 -22.56 29.88
N ASP A 143 44.34 -21.77 28.90
CA ASP A 143 43.84 -20.42 28.63
C ASP A 143 43.49 -20.38 27.16
N LEU A 144 42.19 -20.39 26.84
CA LEU A 144 41.72 -20.54 25.45
C LEU A 144 40.56 -19.58 25.15
N ASP A 145 40.71 -18.78 24.11
CA ASP A 145 39.61 -18.05 23.52
C ASP A 145 38.80 -19.00 22.61
N ILE A 146 37.60 -19.31 23.04
CA ILE A 146 36.66 -20.17 22.30
C ILE A 146 36.15 -19.42 21.06
N ILE A 147 35.77 -18.17 21.24
CA ILE A 147 35.39 -17.23 20.18
C ILE A 147 35.82 -15.81 20.61
N GLY A 148 36.35 -15.04 19.67
CA GLY A 148 36.81 -13.68 19.95
C GLY A 148 35.73 -12.62 19.77
N ASN A 149 36.05 -11.39 20.19
CA ASN A 149 35.15 -10.23 20.08
C ASN A 149 34.94 -9.72 18.64
N ALA A 150 35.51 -10.35 17.62
CA ALA A 150 35.28 -10.03 16.23
C ALA A 150 34.09 -10.80 15.61
N GLU A 151 33.32 -11.52 16.44
CA GLU A 151 32.07 -12.18 16.00
C GLU A 151 31.03 -11.13 15.59
N THR A 152 30.55 -11.21 14.36
CA THR A 152 29.65 -10.21 13.78
C THR A 152 28.17 -10.63 13.83
N PHE A 153 27.91 -11.90 14.08
CA PHE A 153 26.56 -12.45 14.13
C PHE A 153 26.13 -12.79 15.55
N GLU A 154 24.87 -12.57 15.84
CA GLU A 154 24.25 -13.07 17.07
C GLU A 154 24.24 -14.61 17.06
N THR A 155 24.55 -15.23 18.18
CA THR A 155 24.34 -16.66 18.41
C THR A 155 23.25 -16.82 19.44
N GLN A 156 22.10 -17.41 19.06
CA GLN A 156 20.95 -17.54 19.97
C GLN A 156 21.27 -18.46 21.15
N ARG A 157 22.02 -19.55 20.90
CA ARG A 157 22.51 -20.48 21.91
C ARG A 157 23.95 -20.87 21.62
N PHE A 158 24.86 -20.46 22.48
CA PHE A 158 26.27 -20.88 22.44
C PHE A 158 26.55 -21.84 23.57
N GLU A 159 27.11 -23.00 23.25
CA GLU A 159 27.45 -24.03 24.22
C GLU A 159 28.95 -24.37 24.12
N VAL A 160 29.66 -24.28 25.24
CA VAL A 160 31.05 -24.72 25.37
C VAL A 160 31.07 -26.00 26.14
N VAL A 161 31.73 -27.05 25.60
CA VAL A 161 31.89 -28.34 26.24
C VAL A 161 33.37 -28.65 26.38
N LEU A 162 33.83 -28.86 27.61
CA LEU A 162 35.18 -29.30 27.90
C LEU A 162 35.14 -30.75 28.33
N THR A 163 35.91 -31.59 27.67
CA THR A 163 35.98 -33.04 27.98
C THR A 163 37.42 -33.53 27.99
N GLY A 164 37.73 -34.54 28.80
CA GLY A 164 39.09 -35.06 28.91
C GLY A 164 40.01 -34.28 29.82
N PHE A 165 39.49 -33.29 30.56
CA PHE A 165 40.21 -32.48 31.54
C PHE A 165 39.62 -32.71 32.93
N ASP A 166 40.50 -32.80 33.93
CA ASP A 166 40.16 -32.68 35.34
C ASP A 166 40.80 -31.36 35.84
N PHE A 167 39.97 -30.40 36.30
CA PHE A 167 40.41 -29.08 36.71
C PHE A 167 40.38 -28.91 38.23
N ASP A 168 41.46 -28.34 38.78
CA ASP A 168 41.46 -27.84 40.16
C ASP A 168 40.62 -26.56 40.29
N SER A 169 40.68 -25.71 39.27
CA SER A 169 39.86 -24.49 39.15
C SER A 169 39.63 -24.15 37.68
N ILE A 170 38.42 -23.67 37.36
CA ILE A 170 38.07 -23.23 36.01
C ILE A 170 37.20 -22.00 36.09
N GLU A 171 37.49 -21.04 35.24
CA GLU A 171 36.73 -19.80 35.06
C GLU A 171 36.25 -19.67 33.62
N CYS A 172 35.09 -19.06 33.44
CA CYS A 172 34.51 -18.77 32.17
C CYS A 172 34.18 -17.28 32.10
N PHE A 173 34.60 -16.64 31.04
CA PHE A 173 34.34 -15.23 30.78
C PHE A 173 33.60 -15.10 29.46
N SER A 174 32.49 -14.36 29.45
CA SER A 174 31.76 -14.04 28.21
C SER A 174 31.28 -12.61 28.20
N GLY A 175 31.28 -11.97 27.02
CA GLY A 175 30.85 -10.58 26.82
C GLY A 175 31.82 -9.75 26.01
N ALA A 176 31.69 -8.44 26.14
CA ALA A 176 32.57 -7.49 25.49
C ALA A 176 34.04 -7.66 25.96
N ARG A 177 34.97 -7.11 25.21
CA ARG A 177 36.39 -7.18 25.53
C ARG A 177 36.65 -6.73 26.98
N GLU A 178 37.45 -7.50 27.72
CA GLU A 178 37.78 -7.33 29.15
C GLU A 178 36.61 -7.51 30.12
N ALA A 179 35.49 -8.11 29.68
CA ALA A 179 34.40 -8.47 30.59
C ALA A 179 34.87 -9.53 31.61
N LEU A 180 34.44 -9.34 32.85
CA LEU A 180 34.71 -10.31 33.94
C LEU A 180 33.43 -11.10 34.25
N GLY A 181 33.52 -12.44 34.20
CA GLY A 181 32.37 -13.34 34.42
C GLY A 181 31.50 -13.47 33.14
N GLY A 182 30.19 -13.58 33.29
CA GLY A 182 29.24 -13.74 32.20
C GLY A 182 28.88 -15.19 31.86
N CYS A 183 29.68 -16.18 32.24
CA CYS A 183 29.35 -17.59 32.11
C CYS A 183 29.87 -18.42 33.30
N SER A 184 29.38 -19.66 33.42
CA SER A 184 29.83 -20.62 34.42
C SER A 184 29.71 -22.04 33.88
N PHE A 185 30.60 -22.92 34.31
CA PHE A 185 30.55 -24.31 33.94
C PHE A 185 29.69 -25.13 34.94
N GLU A 186 28.87 -25.98 34.37
CA GLU A 186 28.11 -27.00 35.10
C GLU A 186 28.58 -28.38 34.64
N ARG A 187 28.44 -29.41 35.53
CA ARG A 187 28.72 -30.80 35.16
C ARG A 187 27.56 -31.33 34.32
N GLY A 188 27.86 -31.69 33.08
CA GLY A 188 26.93 -32.29 32.13
C GLY A 188 27.03 -33.83 32.09
N ALA A 189 26.55 -34.42 31.00
CA ALA A 189 26.62 -35.86 30.77
C ALA A 189 28.09 -36.34 30.68
N ALA A 190 28.35 -37.53 31.18
CA ALA A 190 29.68 -38.15 31.18
C ALA A 190 30.79 -37.34 31.88
N ASP A 191 30.41 -36.54 32.88
CA ASP A 191 31.29 -35.66 33.66
C ASP A 191 31.98 -34.54 32.89
N ASN A 192 31.44 -34.21 31.70
CA ASN A 192 31.89 -33.07 30.91
C ASN A 192 31.51 -31.76 31.61
N LEU A 193 32.35 -30.71 31.43
CA LEU A 193 32.00 -29.36 31.85
C LEU A 193 31.30 -28.64 30.71
N VAL A 194 30.15 -28.08 30.99
CA VAL A 194 29.30 -27.42 30.00
C VAL A 194 28.98 -25.99 30.46
N ALA A 195 29.22 -25.02 29.61
CA ALA A 195 28.75 -23.64 29.79
C ALA A 195 27.81 -23.26 28.65
N VAL A 196 26.67 -22.64 28.98
CA VAL A 196 25.66 -22.21 28.01
C VAL A 196 25.46 -20.69 28.12
N ILE A 197 25.52 -19.99 27.00
CA ILE A 197 25.30 -18.57 26.88
C ILE A 197 24.13 -18.33 25.90
N GLU A 198 23.10 -17.67 26.35
CA GLU A 198 21.86 -17.44 25.60
C GLU A 198 21.32 -16.01 25.82
N PRO A 199 21.41 -15.09 24.82
CA PRO A 199 22.21 -15.16 23.60
C PRO A 199 23.65 -14.69 23.80
N LEU A 200 24.53 -15.01 22.85
CA LEU A 200 25.83 -14.35 22.67
C LEU A 200 25.65 -13.23 21.63
N ALA A 201 25.82 -11.99 22.06
CA ALA A 201 25.62 -10.83 21.21
C ALA A 201 26.77 -10.62 20.21
N PRO A 202 26.53 -9.93 19.08
CA PRO A 202 27.61 -9.51 18.17
C PRO A 202 28.67 -8.67 18.93
N GLY A 203 29.93 -9.02 18.73
CA GLY A 203 31.04 -8.36 19.43
C GLY A 203 31.39 -8.95 20.80
N ASP A 204 30.64 -9.93 21.29
CA ASP A 204 30.98 -10.67 22.51
C ASP A 204 31.87 -11.86 22.20
N GLY A 205 32.86 -12.07 23.10
CA GLY A 205 33.75 -13.22 23.05
C GLY A 205 33.52 -14.17 24.21
N ILE A 206 34.14 -15.35 24.15
CA ILE A 206 34.15 -16.34 25.22
C ILE A 206 35.58 -16.84 25.45
N THR A 207 36.07 -16.68 26.69
CA THR A 207 37.39 -17.15 27.13
C THR A 207 37.23 -18.12 28.25
N VAL A 208 38.00 -19.20 28.21
CA VAL A 208 38.10 -20.22 29.26
C VAL A 208 39.50 -20.23 29.84
N SER A 209 39.61 -20.15 31.16
CA SER A 209 40.88 -20.18 31.88
C SER A 209 40.79 -21.13 33.07
N GLY A 210 41.75 -22.03 33.22
CA GLY A 210 41.71 -22.98 34.32
C GLY A 210 43.03 -23.73 34.61
N SER A 211 43.20 -24.16 35.86
CA SER A 211 44.31 -25.02 36.26
C SER A 211 43.91 -26.49 36.14
N ILE A 212 44.69 -27.25 35.40
CA ILE A 212 44.44 -28.67 35.11
C ILE A 212 45.16 -29.54 36.14
N ALA A 213 44.41 -30.36 36.91
CA ALA A 213 44.96 -31.33 37.84
C ALA A 213 45.48 -32.58 37.10
N SER A 214 44.68 -33.07 36.12
CA SER A 214 45.05 -34.24 35.33
C SER A 214 44.29 -34.29 34.01
N LEU A 215 44.81 -35.08 33.05
CA LEU A 215 44.12 -35.37 31.80
C LEU A 215 43.41 -36.73 31.94
N THR A 216 42.18 -36.81 31.49
CA THR A 216 41.35 -38.01 31.51
C THR A 216 41.01 -38.42 30.07
N THR A 217 40.37 -39.58 29.90
CA THR A 217 39.91 -40.00 28.57
C THR A 217 38.72 -39.12 28.12
N PRO A 218 38.81 -38.43 26.98
CA PRO A 218 37.70 -37.62 26.50
C PRO A 218 36.44 -38.43 26.21
N SER A 219 35.29 -37.97 26.68
CA SER A 219 33.97 -38.53 26.35
C SER A 219 33.23 -37.56 25.45
N MET A 220 33.26 -37.81 24.16
CA MET A 220 32.68 -36.90 23.16
C MET A 220 31.16 -36.79 23.32
N PRO A 221 30.58 -35.58 23.45
CA PRO A 221 29.15 -35.43 23.46
C PRO A 221 28.55 -35.85 22.12
N SER A 222 27.31 -36.35 22.14
CA SER A 222 26.54 -36.57 20.93
C SER A 222 26.34 -35.21 20.22
N LEU A 223 26.24 -35.25 18.90
CA LEU A 223 25.87 -34.03 18.16
C LEU A 223 24.52 -33.53 18.67
N PRO A 224 24.38 -32.19 18.89
CA PRO A 224 23.10 -31.62 19.25
C PRO A 224 22.05 -31.98 18.20
N ALA A 225 20.78 -32.05 18.60
CA ALA A 225 19.70 -32.23 17.65
C ALA A 225 19.76 -31.09 16.63
N ALA A 226 19.58 -31.42 15.34
CA ALA A 226 19.48 -30.37 14.33
C ALA A 226 18.29 -29.45 14.66
N PRO A 227 18.39 -28.12 14.42
CA PRO A 227 17.24 -27.24 14.56
C PRO A 227 16.07 -27.82 13.78
N GLY A 228 14.91 -27.95 14.44
CA GLY A 228 13.73 -28.50 13.80
C GLY A 228 13.38 -27.75 12.53
N ALA A 229 12.84 -28.44 11.54
CA ALA A 229 12.27 -27.78 10.38
C ALA A 229 11.27 -26.73 10.85
N ILE A 230 11.34 -25.52 10.27
CA ILE A 230 10.43 -24.44 10.60
C ILE A 230 8.99 -24.96 10.48
N PRO A 231 8.14 -24.75 11.49
CA PRO A 231 6.76 -25.18 11.40
C PRO A 231 6.10 -24.54 10.17
N THR A 232 5.79 -25.33 9.16
CA THR A 232 5.11 -24.87 7.92
C THR A 232 3.65 -24.46 8.16
N GLY A 233 3.25 -24.30 9.44
CA GLY A 233 1.87 -24.17 9.87
C GLY A 233 1.06 -23.03 9.21
N LEU A 234 1.69 -21.92 8.85
CA LEU A 234 1.00 -20.79 8.25
C LEU A 234 1.10 -20.74 6.72
N ARG A 235 2.04 -21.43 6.08
CA ARG A 235 2.17 -21.48 4.60
C ARG A 235 0.88 -21.92 3.90
N PRO A 236 0.19 -23.01 4.30
CA PRO A 236 -1.07 -23.40 3.69
C PRO A 236 -2.18 -22.37 3.91
N PHE A 237 -2.18 -21.64 5.04
CA PHE A 237 -3.13 -20.55 5.27
C PHE A 237 -2.92 -19.39 4.31
N GLY A 238 -1.67 -18.97 4.04
CA GLY A 238 -1.37 -17.93 3.04
C GLY A 238 -1.86 -18.32 1.64
N LEU A 239 -1.65 -19.56 1.23
CA LEU A 239 -2.13 -20.08 -0.06
C LEU A 239 -3.66 -20.13 -0.16
N VAL A 240 -4.37 -20.38 0.93
CA VAL A 240 -5.85 -20.39 0.97
C VAL A 240 -6.40 -18.95 1.06
N MET A 241 -5.71 -18.04 1.75
CA MET A 241 -6.14 -16.65 1.93
C MET A 241 -6.23 -15.88 0.60
N VAL A 242 -5.29 -16.09 -0.33
CA VAL A 242 -5.30 -15.42 -1.63
C VAL A 242 -6.58 -15.72 -2.43
N PRO A 243 -6.96 -16.97 -2.70
CA PRO A 243 -8.19 -17.25 -3.43
C PRO A 243 -9.45 -16.83 -2.66
N LEU A 244 -9.48 -16.92 -1.33
CA LEU A 244 -10.62 -16.44 -0.52
C LEU A 244 -10.78 -14.92 -0.62
N GLY A 245 -9.68 -14.15 -0.54
CA GLY A 245 -9.71 -12.70 -0.71
C GLY A 245 -10.21 -12.29 -2.08
N LEU A 246 -9.74 -12.95 -3.14
CA LEU A 246 -10.21 -12.72 -4.52
C LEU A 246 -11.69 -13.09 -4.69
N ALA A 247 -12.13 -14.20 -4.12
CA ALA A 247 -13.55 -14.62 -4.15
C ALA A 247 -14.44 -13.62 -3.40
N ALA A 248 -14.01 -13.11 -2.25
CA ALA A 248 -14.71 -12.08 -1.50
C ALA A 248 -14.80 -10.75 -2.29
N ALA A 249 -13.73 -10.33 -2.95
CA ALA A 249 -13.73 -9.15 -3.81
C ALA A 249 -14.67 -9.32 -5.02
N ALA A 250 -14.66 -10.49 -5.66
CA ALA A 250 -15.58 -10.82 -6.74
C ALA A 250 -17.05 -10.81 -6.26
N LEU A 251 -17.32 -11.34 -5.08
CA LEU A 251 -18.65 -11.30 -4.47
C LEU A 251 -19.13 -9.86 -4.24
N VAL A 252 -18.27 -8.99 -3.70
CA VAL A 252 -18.59 -7.55 -3.51
C VAL A 252 -18.93 -6.90 -4.86
N TYR A 253 -18.16 -7.19 -5.91
CA TYR A 253 -18.44 -6.71 -7.25
C TYR A 253 -19.80 -7.19 -7.77
N LEU A 254 -20.11 -8.49 -7.65
CA LEU A 254 -21.39 -9.06 -8.09
C LEU A 254 -22.57 -8.50 -7.31
N VAL A 255 -22.43 -8.37 -5.99
CA VAL A 255 -23.46 -7.75 -5.13
C VAL A 255 -23.65 -6.28 -5.49
N GLY A 256 -22.55 -5.53 -5.70
CA GLY A 256 -22.62 -4.14 -6.13
C GLY A 256 -23.34 -3.98 -7.45
N ARG A 257 -23.02 -4.82 -8.42
CA ARG A 257 -23.70 -4.84 -9.74
C ARG A 257 -25.19 -5.17 -9.61
N ALA A 258 -25.57 -6.10 -8.74
CA ALA A 258 -26.97 -6.45 -8.51
C ALA A 258 -27.74 -5.37 -7.72
N ALA A 259 -27.09 -4.76 -6.73
CA ALA A 259 -27.68 -3.74 -5.88
C ALA A 259 -27.77 -2.37 -6.56
N GLY A 260 -26.86 -2.04 -7.50
CA GLY A 260 -26.79 -0.79 -8.25
C GLY A 260 -27.81 -0.68 -9.38
N SER A 261 -28.93 -1.42 -9.33
CA SER A 261 -29.99 -1.32 -10.33
C SER A 261 -30.92 -0.13 -10.04
N ASN A 262 -31.18 0.67 -11.06
CA ASN A 262 -32.08 1.82 -11.00
C ASN A 262 -33.55 1.38 -11.07
N THR A 263 -34.41 2.10 -10.38
CA THR A 263 -35.85 1.91 -10.47
C THR A 263 -36.38 2.72 -11.65
N VAL A 264 -37.13 2.10 -12.52
CA VAL A 264 -37.70 2.72 -13.71
C VAL A 264 -39.20 2.45 -13.74
N ARG A 265 -39.99 3.43 -14.24
CA ARG A 265 -41.42 3.26 -14.45
C ARG A 265 -41.68 2.30 -15.62
N ALA A 266 -42.67 1.41 -15.48
CA ALA A 266 -43.06 0.49 -16.53
C ALA A 266 -43.86 1.22 -17.61
N GLY A 267 -43.79 0.74 -18.87
CA GLY A 267 -44.54 1.30 -20.00
C GLY A 267 -43.66 1.65 -21.23
N GLY A 268 -42.35 1.38 -21.16
CA GLY A 268 -41.42 1.68 -22.27
C GLY A 268 -40.57 2.94 -22.04
N ALA A 269 -39.80 3.32 -23.08
CA ALA A 269 -38.84 4.44 -22.98
C ALA A 269 -39.52 5.78 -22.71
N ALA A 270 -40.60 6.07 -23.37
CA ALA A 270 -41.34 7.33 -23.19
C ALA A 270 -41.94 7.44 -21.79
N GLU A 271 -42.58 6.37 -21.29
CA GLU A 271 -43.16 6.34 -19.96
C GLU A 271 -42.06 6.40 -18.88
N ALA A 272 -40.93 5.74 -19.09
CA ALA A 272 -39.78 5.79 -18.20
C ALA A 272 -39.20 7.19 -18.04
N ALA A 273 -39.18 8.00 -19.14
CA ALA A 273 -38.61 9.33 -19.16
C ALA A 273 -39.63 10.45 -18.83
N PHE A 274 -40.88 10.31 -19.30
CA PHE A 274 -41.87 11.40 -19.30
C PHE A 274 -43.20 11.05 -18.63
N GLY A 275 -43.39 9.83 -18.12
CA GLY A 275 -44.57 9.49 -17.34
C GLY A 275 -44.77 10.48 -16.18
N GLU A 276 -46.02 10.67 -15.73
CA GLU A 276 -46.33 11.57 -14.63
C GLU A 276 -45.46 11.27 -13.43
N LEU A 277 -44.61 12.23 -13.07
CA LEU A 277 -43.78 12.19 -11.89
C LEU A 277 -44.45 13.07 -10.83
N PRO A 278 -44.43 12.68 -9.56
CA PRO A 278 -44.93 13.52 -8.50
C PRO A 278 -44.15 14.82 -8.49
N MET A 279 -44.83 15.92 -8.28
CA MET A 279 -44.20 17.19 -7.98
C MET A 279 -43.43 17.09 -6.66
N PRO A 280 -42.33 17.83 -6.47
CA PRO A 280 -41.62 17.86 -5.20
C PRO A 280 -42.59 18.18 -4.05
N GLY A 281 -42.74 17.23 -3.10
CA GLY A 281 -43.68 17.34 -1.98
C GLY A 281 -45.00 16.56 -2.14
N GLU A 282 -45.34 16.07 -3.31
CA GLU A 282 -46.52 15.26 -3.55
C GLU A 282 -46.26 13.78 -3.16
N ARG A 283 -47.10 13.23 -2.28
CA ARG A 283 -47.06 11.82 -1.90
C ARG A 283 -47.84 10.99 -2.91
N ILE A 284 -47.17 10.32 -3.84
CA ILE A 284 -47.81 9.25 -4.60
C ILE A 284 -47.93 8.02 -3.71
N ASP A 285 -49.14 7.43 -3.67
CA ASP A 285 -49.32 6.09 -3.13
C ASP A 285 -48.52 5.13 -4.03
N ARG A 286 -47.44 4.52 -3.48
CA ARG A 286 -46.50 3.65 -4.20
C ARG A 286 -47.15 2.42 -4.83
N ARG A 287 -48.44 2.20 -4.59
CA ARG A 287 -49.19 1.02 -5.09
C ARG A 287 -49.70 1.18 -6.51
N ASP A 288 -49.74 2.38 -7.06
CA ASP A 288 -50.42 2.62 -8.34
C ASP A 288 -49.47 2.73 -9.54
N VAL A 289 -48.14 2.78 -9.32
CA VAL A 289 -47.17 2.88 -10.43
C VAL A 289 -46.33 1.64 -10.51
N ALA A 290 -46.54 0.83 -11.55
CA ALA A 290 -45.69 -0.32 -11.84
C ALA A 290 -44.26 0.15 -12.14
N THR A 291 -43.30 -0.38 -11.40
CA THR A 291 -41.88 -0.10 -11.57
C THR A 291 -41.07 -1.37 -11.70
N TYR A 292 -39.94 -1.30 -12.39
CA TYR A 292 -39.01 -2.42 -12.50
C TYR A 292 -37.57 -1.91 -12.32
N ARG A 293 -36.63 -2.83 -12.12
CA ARG A 293 -35.22 -2.50 -11.91
C ARG A 293 -34.40 -2.79 -13.15
N VAL A 294 -33.53 -1.83 -13.53
CA VAL A 294 -32.61 -1.95 -14.65
C VAL A 294 -31.19 -1.53 -14.24
N PRO A 295 -30.15 -2.21 -14.72
CA PRO A 295 -28.77 -1.75 -14.55
C PRO A 295 -28.53 -0.50 -15.41
N ASP A 296 -27.49 0.30 -15.07
CA ASP A 296 -27.15 1.55 -15.77
C ASP A 296 -26.99 1.38 -17.29
N SER A 297 -26.43 0.24 -17.72
CA SER A 297 -26.26 -0.04 -19.15
C SER A 297 -27.60 -0.09 -19.90
N ARG A 298 -28.61 -0.77 -19.31
CA ARG A 298 -29.95 -0.84 -19.90
C ARG A 298 -30.75 0.46 -19.72
N LEU A 299 -30.50 1.21 -18.63
CA LEU A 299 -31.09 2.51 -18.48
C LEU A 299 -30.67 3.44 -19.62
N ALA A 300 -29.39 3.40 -20.01
CA ALA A 300 -28.89 4.18 -21.14
C ALA A 300 -29.58 3.80 -22.47
N GLU A 301 -29.94 2.56 -22.68
CA GLU A 301 -30.65 2.10 -23.90
C GLU A 301 -32.06 2.69 -24.02
N LEU A 302 -32.69 3.03 -22.89
CA LEU A 302 -34.02 3.67 -22.86
C LEU A 302 -33.99 5.15 -23.22
N ALA A 303 -32.83 5.82 -23.23
CA ALA A 303 -32.74 7.22 -23.58
C ALA A 303 -32.98 7.44 -25.09
N THR A 304 -33.83 8.41 -25.40
CA THR A 304 -34.18 8.86 -26.76
C THR A 304 -33.29 10.02 -27.23
N ILE A 305 -33.69 10.80 -28.17
CA ILE A 305 -33.08 12.09 -28.55
C ILE A 305 -34.12 13.17 -28.31
N GLU A 306 -33.79 14.13 -27.45
CA GLU A 306 -34.63 15.27 -27.12
C GLU A 306 -33.93 16.56 -27.54
N PHE A 307 -34.70 17.47 -28.19
CA PHE A 307 -34.19 18.72 -28.74
C PHE A 307 -34.21 19.89 -27.74
N ALA A 308 -34.82 19.69 -26.60
CA ALA A 308 -34.91 20.69 -25.53
C ALA A 308 -34.31 20.14 -24.21
N PRO A 309 -33.76 21.01 -23.37
CA PRO A 309 -33.26 20.62 -22.08
C PRO A 309 -34.37 20.09 -21.16
N PRO A 310 -34.03 19.24 -20.17
CA PRO A 310 -34.99 18.73 -19.20
C PRO A 310 -35.67 19.86 -18.42
N ARG A 311 -37.00 19.95 -18.48
CA ARG A 311 -37.73 20.96 -17.73
C ARG A 311 -37.56 20.78 -16.24
N GLY A 312 -37.35 21.89 -15.52
CA GLY A 312 -37.23 21.90 -14.07
C GLY A 312 -35.89 21.39 -13.53
N LEU A 313 -34.89 21.28 -14.37
CA LEU A 313 -33.50 21.07 -14.00
C LEU A 313 -32.64 22.24 -14.48
N GLU A 314 -31.65 22.56 -13.68
CA GLU A 314 -30.51 23.40 -14.07
C GLU A 314 -29.39 22.53 -14.67
N PRO A 315 -28.49 23.10 -15.49
CA PRO A 315 -27.38 22.35 -16.12
C PRO A 315 -26.55 21.54 -15.14
N TRP A 316 -26.16 22.12 -14.01
CA TRP A 316 -25.38 21.41 -12.98
C TRP A 316 -26.15 20.26 -12.30
N GLN A 317 -27.48 20.41 -12.12
CA GLN A 317 -28.33 19.35 -11.54
C GLN A 317 -28.41 18.13 -12.47
N ALA A 318 -28.52 18.38 -13.75
CA ALA A 318 -28.50 17.31 -14.77
C ALA A 318 -27.13 16.60 -14.80
N ALA A 319 -26.06 17.36 -14.66
CA ALA A 319 -24.71 16.81 -14.52
C ALA A 319 -24.61 15.85 -13.33
N VAL A 320 -25.12 16.26 -12.16
CA VAL A 320 -25.11 15.45 -10.93
C VAL A 320 -25.96 14.20 -11.09
N VAL A 321 -27.18 14.30 -11.66
CA VAL A 321 -28.07 13.14 -11.80
C VAL A 321 -27.52 12.12 -12.79
N LEU A 322 -26.82 12.54 -13.84
CA LEU A 322 -26.19 11.66 -14.81
C LEU A 322 -24.95 10.96 -14.26
N ARG A 323 -24.11 11.71 -13.57
CA ARG A 323 -22.82 11.19 -13.05
C ARG A 323 -22.93 10.53 -11.68
N GLU A 324 -24.05 10.70 -11.00
CA GLU A 324 -24.26 10.21 -9.61
C GLU A 324 -23.21 10.72 -8.63
N ALA A 325 -22.64 11.87 -8.92
CA ALA A 325 -21.61 12.50 -8.12
C ALA A 325 -21.67 14.03 -8.24
N VAL A 326 -21.33 14.72 -7.16
CA VAL A 326 -20.93 16.12 -7.20
C VAL A 326 -19.42 16.13 -7.38
N ASP A 327 -18.97 16.54 -8.53
CA ASP A 327 -17.59 16.55 -8.97
C ASP A 327 -17.20 17.91 -9.58
N ASP A 328 -15.96 18.05 -10.03
CA ASP A 328 -15.45 19.27 -10.62
C ASP A 328 -16.26 19.73 -11.84
N ASP A 329 -16.76 18.78 -12.64
CA ASP A 329 -17.58 19.12 -13.82
C ASP A 329 -18.95 19.67 -13.41
N SER A 330 -19.52 19.21 -12.27
CA SER A 330 -20.81 19.75 -11.80
C SER A 330 -20.65 21.18 -11.27
N VAL A 331 -19.51 21.49 -10.66
CA VAL A 331 -19.20 22.86 -10.24
C VAL A 331 -18.88 23.75 -11.45
N ALA A 332 -18.13 23.25 -12.42
CA ALA A 332 -17.87 23.95 -13.68
C ALA A 332 -19.17 24.23 -14.47
N ALA A 333 -20.16 23.31 -14.38
CA ALA A 333 -21.48 23.53 -14.97
C ALA A 333 -22.21 24.74 -14.39
N TRP A 334 -22.09 24.98 -13.07
CA TRP A 334 -22.61 26.19 -12.43
C TRP A 334 -21.96 27.47 -13.02
N PHE A 335 -20.63 27.48 -13.17
CA PHE A 335 -19.95 28.60 -13.82
C PHE A 335 -20.43 28.80 -15.27
N SER A 336 -20.63 27.70 -16.01
CA SER A 336 -21.15 27.77 -17.40
C SER A 336 -22.54 28.36 -17.46
N GLU A 337 -23.39 28.06 -16.49
CA GLU A 337 -24.73 28.63 -16.34
C GLU A 337 -24.66 30.13 -16.05
N MET A 338 -23.85 30.53 -15.05
CA MET A 338 -23.65 31.95 -14.72
C MET A 338 -23.12 32.78 -15.91
N ILE A 339 -22.32 32.16 -16.78
CA ILE A 339 -21.83 32.79 -18.00
C ILE A 339 -22.94 32.86 -19.08
N ALA A 340 -23.77 31.82 -19.19
CA ALA A 340 -24.90 31.84 -20.11
C ALA A 340 -25.92 32.93 -19.76
N ASP A 341 -26.13 33.16 -18.46
CA ASP A 341 -27.00 34.17 -17.88
C ASP A 341 -26.37 35.58 -17.85
N GLU A 342 -25.15 35.75 -18.38
CA GLU A 342 -24.39 37.00 -18.35
C GLU A 342 -24.09 37.54 -16.94
N ALA A 343 -24.22 36.74 -15.91
CA ALA A 343 -23.86 37.09 -14.53
C ALA A 343 -22.35 37.07 -14.32
N ILE A 344 -21.64 36.23 -15.10
CA ILE A 344 -20.18 36.20 -15.24
C ILE A 344 -19.84 36.42 -16.72
N ILE A 345 -18.89 37.26 -17.01
CA ILE A 345 -18.30 37.41 -18.33
C ILE A 345 -16.93 36.73 -18.32
N ALA A 346 -16.76 35.70 -19.14
CA ALA A 346 -15.48 35.00 -19.31
C ALA A 346 -14.81 35.48 -20.62
N THR A 347 -13.55 35.89 -20.52
CA THR A 347 -12.73 36.33 -21.66
C THR A 347 -11.37 35.64 -21.61
N ASP A 348 -10.84 35.33 -22.79
CA ASP A 348 -9.45 34.87 -22.93
C ASP A 348 -8.58 36.07 -23.31
N VAL A 349 -7.58 36.36 -22.48
CA VAL A 349 -6.60 37.42 -22.72
C VAL A 349 -5.20 36.77 -22.68
N ASP A 350 -4.58 36.67 -23.82
CA ASP A 350 -3.25 36.11 -24.00
C ASP A 350 -3.08 34.67 -23.40
N GLY A 351 -4.14 33.83 -23.53
CA GLY A 351 -4.17 32.49 -23.03
C GLY A 351 -4.51 32.36 -21.53
N THR A 352 -4.84 33.52 -20.90
CA THR A 352 -5.31 33.54 -19.50
C THR A 352 -6.81 33.83 -19.49
N VAL A 353 -7.58 32.93 -18.88
CA VAL A 353 -9.04 33.16 -18.74
C VAL A 353 -9.30 34.08 -17.57
N ARG A 354 -10.02 35.18 -17.86
CA ARG A 354 -10.49 36.17 -16.89
C ARG A 354 -12.00 36.08 -16.72
N LEU A 355 -12.42 36.02 -15.46
CA LEU A 355 -13.83 36.12 -15.08
C LEU A 355 -14.10 37.52 -14.54
N THR A 356 -15.05 38.20 -15.10
CA THR A 356 -15.50 39.52 -14.62
C THR A 356 -16.96 39.47 -14.25
N ARG A 357 -17.37 40.35 -13.35
CA ARG A 357 -18.75 40.43 -12.88
C ARG A 357 -19.64 40.98 -14.01
N GLY A 358 -20.76 40.31 -14.28
CA GLY A 358 -21.76 40.78 -15.25
C GLY A 358 -22.65 41.92 -14.69
N ALA A 359 -23.35 42.59 -15.57
CA ALA A 359 -24.16 43.74 -15.22
C ALA A 359 -25.58 43.39 -14.74
N ASP A 360 -26.18 42.30 -15.24
CA ASP A 360 -27.55 41.90 -14.91
C ASP A 360 -27.55 40.67 -13.98
N MET A 361 -28.02 40.86 -12.75
CA MET A 361 -28.15 39.82 -11.72
C MET A 361 -29.62 39.66 -11.28
N SER A 362 -30.55 40.27 -11.96
CA SER A 362 -31.96 40.33 -11.53
C SER A 362 -32.66 38.98 -11.57
N ARG A 363 -32.13 38.01 -12.33
CA ARG A 363 -32.70 36.64 -12.49
C ARG A 363 -32.10 35.61 -11.56
N LEU A 364 -31.03 35.96 -10.83
CA LEU A 364 -30.31 35.01 -10.01
C LEU A 364 -31.00 34.74 -8.69
N SER A 365 -30.84 33.53 -8.20
CA SER A 365 -31.27 33.15 -6.84
C SER A 365 -30.41 33.89 -5.80
N ALA A 366 -30.94 34.01 -4.57
CA ALA A 366 -30.17 34.57 -3.46
C ALA A 366 -28.87 33.79 -3.16
N VAL A 367 -28.87 32.53 -3.48
CA VAL A 367 -27.73 31.62 -3.28
C VAL A 367 -26.65 31.87 -4.32
N ASP A 368 -27.02 32.00 -5.62
CA ASP A 368 -26.08 32.30 -6.68
C ASP A 368 -25.45 33.68 -6.47
N LEU A 369 -26.26 34.66 -6.04
CA LEU A 369 -25.77 35.99 -5.66
C LEU A 369 -24.72 35.89 -4.53
N ALA A 370 -24.94 35.04 -3.52
CA ALA A 370 -23.97 34.87 -2.44
C ALA A 370 -22.67 34.24 -2.94
N HIS A 371 -22.74 33.30 -3.89
CA HIS A 371 -21.54 32.72 -4.52
C HIS A 371 -20.79 33.74 -5.35
N LEU A 372 -21.49 34.55 -6.14
CA LEU A 372 -20.87 35.64 -6.93
C LEU A 372 -20.22 36.70 -6.04
N HIS A 373 -20.89 37.10 -4.94
CA HIS A 373 -20.30 38.04 -3.98
C HIS A 373 -19.00 37.49 -3.36
N ARG A 374 -18.94 36.17 -3.08
CA ARG A 374 -17.72 35.53 -2.57
C ARG A 374 -16.64 35.44 -3.63
N LEU A 375 -17.00 35.08 -4.87
CA LEU A 375 -16.07 34.97 -5.99
C LEU A 375 -15.33 36.31 -6.23
N PHE A 376 -16.05 37.39 -6.20
CA PHE A 376 -15.53 38.73 -6.47
C PHE A 376 -15.22 39.54 -5.21
N ALA A 377 -15.06 38.88 -4.03
CA ALA A 377 -14.72 39.56 -2.79
C ALA A 377 -13.33 40.21 -2.80
N GLY A 378 -12.41 39.68 -3.58
CA GLY A 378 -11.04 40.17 -3.74
C GLY A 378 -10.86 41.20 -4.84
N GLY A 379 -11.89 41.46 -5.66
CA GLY A 379 -11.85 42.38 -6.81
C GLY A 379 -12.89 42.06 -7.86
N GLU A 380 -13.03 42.92 -8.88
CA GLU A 380 -14.00 42.73 -9.95
C GLU A 380 -13.55 41.73 -11.04
N VAL A 381 -12.28 41.29 -10.98
CA VAL A 381 -11.68 40.37 -11.95
C VAL A 381 -11.01 39.22 -11.21
N VAL A 382 -11.28 38.00 -11.66
CA VAL A 382 -10.61 36.77 -11.21
C VAL A 382 -9.86 36.18 -12.40
N GLU A 383 -8.55 36.04 -12.28
CA GLU A 383 -7.70 35.41 -13.30
C GLU A 383 -7.50 33.92 -12.95
N LEU A 384 -7.81 33.04 -13.92
CA LEU A 384 -7.62 31.61 -13.76
C LEU A 384 -6.22 31.20 -14.21
N GLY A 385 -5.63 30.20 -13.51
CA GLY A 385 -4.31 29.64 -13.84
C GLY A 385 -3.29 29.71 -12.71
N GLY A 386 -3.48 30.57 -11.70
CA GLY A 386 -2.72 30.66 -10.46
C GLY A 386 -3.63 30.44 -9.25
N TYR A 387 -3.07 29.97 -8.12
CA TYR A 387 -3.86 29.74 -6.89
C TYR A 387 -4.57 31.03 -6.43
N ASP A 388 -5.89 30.95 -6.30
CA ASP A 388 -6.75 32.01 -5.78
C ASP A 388 -7.60 31.48 -4.63
N LYS A 389 -7.52 32.17 -3.48
CA LYS A 389 -8.17 31.75 -2.24
C LYS A 389 -9.70 31.94 -2.31
N GLU A 390 -10.15 33.04 -2.84
CA GLU A 390 -11.57 33.40 -2.98
C GLU A 390 -12.24 32.47 -3.99
N PHE A 391 -11.57 32.18 -5.10
CA PHE A 391 -12.01 31.21 -6.08
C PHE A 391 -12.14 29.81 -5.45
N THR A 392 -11.12 29.37 -4.72
CA THR A 392 -11.13 28.06 -4.03
C THR A 392 -12.26 27.98 -2.99
N ALA A 393 -12.47 29.04 -2.21
CA ALA A 393 -13.54 29.10 -1.22
C ALA A 393 -14.93 29.07 -1.89
N THR A 394 -15.11 29.78 -3.01
CA THR A 394 -16.34 29.77 -3.80
C THR A 394 -16.62 28.41 -4.40
N TRP A 395 -15.61 27.79 -5.04
CA TRP A 395 -15.70 26.43 -5.58
C TRP A 395 -16.18 25.42 -4.54
N ASN A 396 -15.57 25.43 -3.36
CA ASN A 396 -15.94 24.54 -2.27
C ASN A 396 -17.34 24.80 -1.72
N ALA A 397 -17.78 26.06 -1.69
CA ALA A 397 -19.12 26.44 -1.26
C ALA A 397 -20.18 25.95 -2.25
N ILE A 398 -19.98 26.13 -3.55
CA ILE A 398 -20.86 25.61 -4.60
C ILE A 398 -20.95 24.08 -4.51
N ALA A 399 -19.79 23.39 -4.42
CA ALA A 399 -19.77 21.95 -4.27
C ALA A 399 -20.50 21.48 -3.00
N GLY A 400 -20.39 22.24 -1.90
CA GLY A 400 -21.12 21.98 -0.64
C GLY A 400 -22.63 22.07 -0.81
N GLU A 401 -23.09 23.10 -1.48
CA GLU A 401 -24.50 23.33 -1.77
C GLU A 401 -25.08 22.30 -2.73
N GLN A 402 -24.37 22.00 -3.82
CA GLN A 402 -24.78 20.94 -4.74
C GLN A 402 -24.93 19.59 -4.02
N ARG A 403 -24.05 19.28 -3.05
CA ARG A 403 -24.18 18.06 -2.20
C ARG A 403 -25.41 18.14 -1.29
N ALA A 404 -25.66 19.29 -0.68
CA ALA A 404 -26.83 19.49 0.17
C ALA A 404 -28.12 19.36 -0.62
N PHE A 405 -28.22 19.98 -1.79
CA PHE A 405 -29.35 19.85 -2.70
C PHE A 405 -29.55 18.38 -3.11
N ALA A 406 -28.51 17.72 -3.63
CA ALA A 406 -28.58 16.34 -4.08
C ALA A 406 -29.01 15.38 -2.96
N SER A 407 -28.60 15.65 -1.71
CA SER A 407 -28.98 14.82 -0.55
C SER A 407 -30.48 14.91 -0.23
N ASN A 408 -31.13 16.03 -0.57
CA ASN A 408 -32.54 16.30 -0.28
C ASN A 408 -33.46 16.04 -1.49
N ALA A 409 -32.90 15.94 -2.70
CA ALA A 409 -33.67 15.83 -3.94
C ALA A 409 -34.46 14.52 -4.09
N GLY A 410 -34.16 13.48 -3.31
CA GLY A 410 -34.84 12.19 -3.38
C GLY A 410 -34.60 11.39 -4.67
N TRP A 411 -33.53 11.72 -5.40
CA TRP A 411 -33.21 11.09 -6.68
C TRP A 411 -32.54 9.73 -6.54
N TRP A 412 -32.02 9.41 -5.35
CA TRP A 412 -31.39 8.13 -5.07
C TRP A 412 -32.07 7.38 -3.93
N SER A 413 -32.27 6.09 -4.12
CA SER A 413 -32.75 5.18 -3.08
C SER A 413 -31.60 4.63 -2.23
N ARG A 414 -30.40 4.50 -2.81
CA ARG A 414 -29.17 4.04 -2.17
C ARG A 414 -27.96 4.68 -2.83
N GLY A 415 -26.89 4.90 -2.06
CA GLY A 415 -25.67 5.49 -2.59
C GLY A 415 -25.89 6.84 -3.26
N GLY A 416 -24.97 7.26 -4.13
CA GLY A 416 -25.07 8.56 -4.79
C GLY A 416 -24.92 9.76 -3.84
N PRO A 417 -25.02 11.00 -4.36
CA PRO A 417 -24.84 12.21 -3.56
C PRO A 417 -25.91 12.43 -2.49
N GLY A 418 -27.08 11.76 -2.59
CA GLY A 418 -28.19 11.88 -1.65
C GLY A 418 -28.70 10.56 -1.11
N GLY A 419 -28.01 9.46 -1.39
CA GLY A 419 -28.41 8.17 -0.87
C GLY A 419 -28.21 8.06 0.63
N ARG A 420 -29.22 7.54 1.34
CA ARG A 420 -29.13 7.24 2.78
C ARG A 420 -28.00 6.25 3.03
N VAL A 421 -26.81 6.75 3.33
CA VAL A 421 -25.78 5.94 4.01
C VAL A 421 -26.20 5.93 5.48
N THR A 422 -26.75 4.81 5.93
CA THR A 422 -27.07 4.63 7.35
C THR A 422 -25.81 4.88 8.19
N THR A 423 -25.98 5.59 9.30
CA THR A 423 -24.87 5.98 10.22
C THR A 423 -23.92 4.83 10.56
N PRO A 424 -24.37 3.57 10.76
CA PRO A 424 -23.47 2.45 10.98
C PRO A 424 -22.58 2.13 9.76
N ALA A 425 -23.04 2.29 8.53
CA ALA A 425 -22.21 2.05 7.34
C ALA A 425 -21.11 3.10 7.15
N LYS A 426 -21.33 4.36 7.59
CA LYS A 426 -20.28 5.40 7.63
C LYS A 426 -19.22 5.08 8.68
N LEU A 427 -19.63 4.65 9.88
CA LEU A 427 -18.72 4.24 10.94
C LEU A 427 -17.91 3.00 10.53
N ILE A 428 -18.56 1.99 9.97
CA ILE A 428 -17.89 0.77 9.49
C ILE A 428 -16.92 1.12 8.36
N SER A 429 -17.30 1.93 7.36
CA SER A 429 -16.40 2.31 6.28
C SER A 429 -15.21 3.16 6.76
N ALA A 430 -15.42 4.05 7.74
CA ALA A 430 -14.34 4.86 8.32
C ALA A 430 -13.41 4.01 9.19
N SER A 431 -13.95 3.12 10.02
CA SER A 431 -13.17 2.21 10.88
C SER A 431 -12.34 1.24 10.05
N VAL A 432 -12.92 0.77 8.97
CA VAL A 432 -12.25 -0.15 8.06
C VAL A 432 -11.20 0.57 7.20
N ALA A 433 -11.46 1.79 6.71
CA ALA A 433 -10.46 2.62 6.04
C ALA A 433 -9.29 2.95 6.99
N LEU A 434 -9.59 3.26 8.26
CA LEU A 434 -8.58 3.47 9.28
C LEU A 434 -7.75 2.20 9.53
N LEU A 435 -8.39 1.04 9.63
CA LEU A 435 -7.71 -0.25 9.80
C LEU A 435 -6.78 -0.55 8.62
N VAL A 436 -7.21 -0.32 7.38
CA VAL A 436 -6.37 -0.48 6.18
C VAL A 436 -5.18 0.47 6.21
N VAL A 437 -5.40 1.75 6.54
CA VAL A 437 -4.32 2.74 6.65
C VAL A 437 -3.35 2.36 7.76
N VAL A 438 -3.84 1.95 8.92
CA VAL A 438 -3.00 1.48 10.04
C VAL A 438 -2.22 0.23 9.65
N THR A 439 -2.84 -0.73 8.96
CA THR A 439 -2.16 -1.96 8.50
C THR A 439 -1.11 -1.67 7.43
N LEU A 440 -1.38 -0.74 6.51
CA LEU A 440 -0.41 -0.30 5.51
C LEU A 440 0.75 0.47 6.14
N ILE A 441 0.47 1.36 7.10
CA ILE A 441 1.50 2.09 7.83
C ILE A 441 2.32 1.11 8.69
N ALA A 442 1.69 0.19 9.40
CA ALA A 442 2.38 -0.83 10.18
C ALA A 442 3.24 -1.74 9.30
N GLY A 443 2.75 -2.13 8.11
CA GLY A 443 3.52 -2.88 7.12
C GLY A 443 4.70 -2.09 6.56
N LEU A 444 4.52 -0.79 6.30
CA LEU A 444 5.60 0.10 5.83
C LEU A 444 6.63 0.35 6.94
N VAL A 445 6.18 0.56 8.18
CA VAL A 445 7.05 0.72 9.35
C VAL A 445 7.80 -0.58 9.65
N ALA A 446 7.15 -1.74 9.56
CA ALA A 446 7.80 -3.05 9.67
C ALA A 446 8.87 -3.29 8.59
N LEU A 447 8.68 -2.74 7.39
CA LEU A 447 9.67 -2.81 6.30
C LEU A 447 10.90 -1.93 6.57
N VAL A 448 10.77 -0.89 7.42
CA VAL A 448 11.81 0.13 7.70
C VAL A 448 12.53 -0.14 9.03
N THR A 449 11.87 -0.82 9.98
CA THR A 449 12.44 -1.05 11.33
C THR A 449 12.41 -2.55 11.67
N THR A 450 13.59 -3.13 11.86
CA THR A 450 13.76 -4.56 12.23
C THR A 450 13.15 -4.91 13.59
N GLU A 451 12.90 -3.94 14.47
CA GLU A 451 12.37 -4.19 15.81
C GLU A 451 10.86 -4.37 15.90
N THR A 452 10.10 -3.98 14.86
CA THR A 452 8.63 -4.13 14.87
C THR A 452 8.16 -5.46 14.26
N LEU A 453 9.05 -6.26 13.74
CA LEU A 453 8.76 -7.59 13.17
C LEU A 453 8.18 -8.57 14.20
N TRP A 454 8.54 -8.44 15.48
CA TRP A 454 7.98 -9.28 16.54
C TRP A 454 6.46 -9.08 16.73
N LEU A 455 5.92 -7.89 16.42
CA LEU A 455 4.47 -7.63 16.46
C LEU A 455 3.72 -8.42 15.37
N VAL A 456 4.34 -8.66 14.23
CA VAL A 456 3.78 -9.49 13.14
C VAL A 456 3.95 -10.97 13.47
N SER A 457 5.09 -11.36 14.05
CA SER A 457 5.35 -12.74 14.49
C SER A 457 4.54 -13.13 15.71
N ALA A 458 4.29 -12.21 16.64
CA ALA A 458 3.50 -12.46 17.86
C ALA A 458 2.00 -12.66 17.59
N SER A 459 1.49 -12.27 16.38
CA SER A 459 0.08 -12.45 16.06
C SER A 459 -0.16 -12.81 14.59
N PRO A 460 0.13 -14.07 14.19
CA PRO A 460 -0.11 -14.56 12.83
C PRO A 460 -1.58 -14.42 12.41
N TRP A 461 -2.53 -14.39 13.36
CA TRP A 461 -3.94 -14.13 13.12
C TRP A 461 -4.21 -12.72 12.60
N LEU A 462 -3.41 -11.71 12.97
CA LEU A 462 -3.56 -10.37 12.42
C LEU A 462 -3.22 -10.34 10.92
N ALA A 463 -2.20 -11.06 10.48
CA ALA A 463 -1.86 -11.19 9.07
C ALA A 463 -2.96 -11.92 8.29
N VAL A 464 -3.55 -12.98 8.87
CA VAL A 464 -4.68 -13.72 8.29
C VAL A 464 -5.91 -12.81 8.16
N ILE A 465 -6.27 -12.08 9.22
CA ILE A 465 -7.40 -11.14 9.21
C ILE A 465 -7.14 -10.03 8.18
N ALA A 466 -5.95 -9.45 8.15
CA ALA A 466 -5.59 -8.44 7.17
C ALA A 466 -5.66 -8.97 5.73
N GLY A 467 -5.16 -10.17 5.47
CA GLY A 467 -5.20 -10.83 4.16
C GLY A 467 -6.62 -11.07 3.64
N LEU A 468 -7.59 -11.30 4.53
CA LEU A 468 -9.00 -11.45 4.16
C LEU A 468 -9.72 -10.10 4.05
N LEU A 469 -9.53 -9.20 5.02
CA LEU A 469 -10.27 -7.95 5.10
C LEU A 469 -9.77 -6.89 4.10
N VAL A 470 -8.46 -6.79 3.87
CA VAL A 470 -7.89 -5.76 2.99
C VAL A 470 -8.47 -5.80 1.57
N PRO A 471 -8.49 -6.95 0.85
CA PRO A 471 -9.08 -6.99 -0.49
C PRO A 471 -10.59 -6.77 -0.48
N LEU A 472 -11.31 -7.27 0.54
CA LEU A 472 -12.75 -7.05 0.67
C LEU A 472 -13.09 -5.56 0.83
N VAL A 473 -12.34 -4.86 1.65
CA VAL A 473 -12.51 -3.42 1.90
C VAL A 473 -12.10 -2.60 0.71
N ALA A 474 -10.96 -2.92 0.11
CA ALA A 474 -10.51 -2.25 -1.12
C ALA A 474 -11.58 -2.38 -2.22
N ALA A 475 -12.19 -3.57 -2.38
CA ALA A 475 -13.29 -3.79 -3.30
C ALA A 475 -14.55 -2.99 -2.92
N ALA A 476 -14.92 -2.98 -1.64
CA ALA A 476 -16.09 -2.23 -1.16
C ALA A 476 -15.94 -0.71 -1.39
N ILE A 477 -14.73 -0.16 -1.19
CA ILE A 477 -14.42 1.25 -1.45
C ILE A 477 -14.43 1.54 -2.95
N ALA A 478 -13.72 0.73 -3.74
CA ALA A 478 -13.56 0.92 -5.17
C ALA A 478 -14.88 0.78 -5.93
N TYR A 479 -15.73 -0.16 -5.53
CA TYR A 479 -17.03 -0.39 -6.14
C TYR A 479 -18.18 0.37 -5.46
N ARG A 480 -17.88 1.21 -4.47
CA ARG A 480 -18.90 2.05 -3.81
C ARG A 480 -19.80 2.81 -4.78
N PRO A 481 -19.29 3.39 -5.91
CA PRO A 481 -20.15 4.06 -6.88
C PRO A 481 -21.17 3.12 -7.55
N MET A 482 -20.85 1.83 -7.67
CA MET A 482 -21.75 0.84 -8.26
C MET A 482 -22.97 0.53 -7.39
N PHE A 483 -22.91 0.84 -6.09
CA PHE A 483 -24.06 0.66 -5.18
C PHE A 483 -25.08 1.80 -5.25
N ALA A 484 -24.83 2.83 -6.05
CA ALA A 484 -25.79 3.89 -6.28
C ALA A 484 -27.01 3.33 -7.06
N SER A 485 -28.18 3.72 -6.64
CA SER A 485 -29.44 3.30 -7.25
C SER A 485 -30.40 4.49 -7.29
N ARG A 486 -30.81 4.89 -8.48
CA ARG A 486 -31.78 5.96 -8.68
C ARG A 486 -33.18 5.50 -8.32
N THR A 487 -33.97 6.43 -7.80
CA THR A 487 -35.44 6.29 -7.73
C THR A 487 -36.05 6.39 -9.11
N ALA A 488 -37.36 6.14 -9.26
CA ALA A 488 -38.05 6.32 -10.54
C ALA A 488 -37.93 7.77 -11.05
N THR A 489 -38.02 8.76 -10.15
CA THR A 489 -37.82 10.19 -10.46
C THR A 489 -36.39 10.45 -10.93
N GLY A 490 -35.38 9.98 -10.17
CA GLY A 490 -33.98 10.15 -10.54
C GLY A 490 -33.65 9.49 -11.88
N SER A 491 -34.23 8.31 -12.17
CA SER A 491 -34.07 7.63 -13.46
C SER A 491 -34.71 8.40 -14.62
N ALA A 492 -35.90 8.95 -14.43
CA ALA A 492 -36.56 9.76 -15.44
C ALA A 492 -35.78 11.03 -15.78
N LEU A 493 -35.28 11.74 -14.75
CA LEU A 493 -34.44 12.92 -14.95
C LEU A 493 -33.12 12.56 -15.63
N ALA A 494 -32.51 11.43 -15.27
CA ALA A 494 -31.30 10.94 -15.94
C ALA A 494 -31.56 10.59 -17.41
N LEU A 495 -32.69 9.97 -17.73
CA LEU A 495 -33.08 9.65 -19.11
C LEU A 495 -33.27 10.92 -19.95
N ARG A 496 -33.97 11.93 -19.44
CA ARG A 496 -34.17 13.22 -20.13
C ARG A 496 -32.83 13.92 -20.35
N SER A 497 -31.98 13.99 -19.33
CA SER A 497 -30.65 14.60 -19.42
C SER A 497 -29.77 13.88 -20.45
N GLU A 498 -29.79 12.53 -20.47
CA GLU A 498 -29.05 11.74 -21.45
C GLU A 498 -29.61 11.92 -22.87
N SER A 499 -30.94 12.04 -23.01
CA SER A 499 -31.59 12.26 -24.30
C SER A 499 -31.18 13.60 -24.90
N PHE A 500 -31.16 14.65 -24.09
CA PHE A 500 -30.69 15.97 -24.54
C PHE A 500 -29.17 16.00 -24.80
N ARG A 501 -28.39 15.29 -23.96
CA ARG A 501 -26.95 15.12 -24.22
C ARG A 501 -26.68 14.44 -25.57
N ARG A 502 -27.48 13.44 -25.96
CA ARG A 502 -27.37 12.76 -27.26
C ARG A 502 -27.66 13.71 -28.42
N PHE A 503 -28.65 14.58 -28.26
CA PHE A 503 -28.92 15.62 -29.25
C PHE A 503 -27.70 16.53 -29.41
N LEU A 504 -27.16 17.11 -28.32
CA LEU A 504 -25.99 17.98 -28.35
C LEU A 504 -24.76 17.28 -28.96
N ALA A 505 -24.54 16.02 -28.63
CA ALA A 505 -23.42 15.22 -29.13
C ALA A 505 -23.54 14.83 -30.60
N ALA A 506 -24.77 14.77 -31.13
CA ALA A 506 -25.04 14.46 -32.53
C ALA A 506 -25.40 15.70 -33.36
N SER A 507 -25.28 16.90 -32.78
CA SER A 507 -25.64 18.14 -33.45
C SER A 507 -24.68 18.47 -34.59
N GLU A 508 -25.25 19.02 -35.66
CA GLU A 508 -24.60 19.54 -36.84
C GLU A 508 -24.83 21.07 -36.91
N GLY A 509 -24.13 21.78 -37.79
CA GLY A 509 -24.26 23.23 -37.96
C GLY A 509 -25.70 23.71 -38.10
N LYS A 510 -26.56 22.98 -38.86
CA LYS A 510 -27.99 23.32 -39.02
C LYS A 510 -28.78 23.38 -37.71
N HIS A 511 -28.41 22.55 -36.71
CA HIS A 511 -29.06 22.57 -35.41
C HIS A 511 -28.64 23.78 -34.59
N VAL A 512 -27.39 24.25 -34.77
CA VAL A 512 -26.89 25.48 -34.19
C VAL A 512 -27.53 26.69 -34.86
N ASP A 513 -27.69 26.71 -36.19
CA ASP A 513 -28.39 27.76 -36.94
C ASP A 513 -29.83 27.95 -36.42
N TRP A 514 -30.53 26.84 -36.18
CA TRP A 514 -31.84 26.87 -35.56
C TRP A 514 -31.81 27.41 -34.13
N ALA A 515 -30.89 26.92 -33.30
CA ALA A 515 -30.75 27.38 -31.91
C ALA A 515 -30.40 28.88 -31.84
N TRP A 516 -29.62 29.36 -32.79
CA TRP A 516 -29.30 30.81 -32.93
C TRP A 516 -30.54 31.63 -33.22
N GLN A 517 -31.38 31.18 -34.15
CA GLN A 517 -32.64 31.89 -34.47
C GLN A 517 -33.60 31.92 -33.26
N GLN A 518 -33.51 30.95 -32.36
CA GLN A 518 -34.30 30.91 -31.12
C GLN A 518 -33.63 31.63 -29.95
N GLY A 519 -32.41 32.15 -30.09
CA GLY A 519 -31.63 32.74 -28.98
C GLY A 519 -31.10 31.75 -27.97
N LEU A 520 -31.03 30.43 -28.29
CA LEU A 520 -30.74 29.36 -27.38
C LEU A 520 -29.27 28.90 -27.38
N VAL A 521 -28.40 29.46 -28.23
CA VAL A 521 -27.03 28.97 -28.40
C VAL A 521 -26.23 29.06 -27.11
N ARG A 522 -26.39 30.13 -26.33
CA ARG A 522 -25.69 30.27 -25.03
C ARG A 522 -26.17 29.25 -24.00
N GLU A 523 -27.48 29.14 -23.86
CA GLU A 523 -28.08 28.14 -22.97
C GLU A 523 -27.63 26.73 -23.36
N TYR A 524 -27.73 26.35 -24.63
CA TYR A 524 -27.30 25.03 -25.11
C TYR A 524 -25.80 24.79 -24.94
N SER A 525 -24.99 25.83 -25.01
CA SER A 525 -23.56 25.76 -24.75
C SER A 525 -23.26 25.43 -23.25
N ALA A 526 -24.00 26.05 -22.31
CA ALA A 526 -23.90 25.72 -20.90
C ALA A 526 -24.33 24.28 -20.63
N TRP A 527 -25.42 23.83 -21.21
CA TRP A 527 -25.87 22.44 -21.15
C TRP A 527 -24.86 21.49 -21.77
N ALA A 528 -24.21 21.85 -22.88
CA ALA A 528 -23.19 21.01 -23.50
C ALA A 528 -21.98 20.81 -22.59
N VAL A 529 -21.54 21.86 -21.89
CA VAL A 529 -20.49 21.78 -20.89
C VAL A 529 -20.92 20.88 -19.74
N ALA A 530 -22.08 21.13 -19.17
CA ALA A 530 -22.62 20.39 -18.03
C ALA A 530 -22.77 18.88 -18.32
N LEU A 531 -23.25 18.53 -19.51
CA LEU A 531 -23.52 17.16 -19.92
C LEU A 531 -22.31 16.45 -20.58
N GLY A 532 -21.15 17.12 -20.69
CA GLY A 532 -19.95 16.55 -21.32
C GLY A 532 -20.08 16.34 -22.83
N ALA A 533 -20.83 17.24 -23.52
CA ALA A 533 -21.00 17.28 -24.97
C ALA A 533 -20.33 18.51 -25.59
N ALA A 534 -19.56 19.28 -24.84
CA ALA A 534 -18.99 20.58 -25.25
C ALA A 534 -18.13 20.47 -26.50
N GLU A 535 -17.30 19.42 -26.64
CA GLU A 535 -16.46 19.23 -27.83
C GLU A 535 -17.32 19.09 -29.12
N ALA A 536 -18.31 18.20 -29.09
CA ALA A 536 -19.19 17.95 -30.24
C ALA A 536 -20.02 19.18 -30.57
N TRP A 537 -20.56 19.88 -29.55
CA TRP A 537 -21.33 21.08 -29.72
C TRP A 537 -20.47 22.23 -30.27
N SER A 538 -19.26 22.44 -29.74
CA SER A 538 -18.31 23.44 -30.26
C SER A 538 -17.94 23.19 -31.73
N LYS A 539 -17.77 21.91 -32.11
CA LYS A 539 -17.55 21.54 -33.51
C LYS A 539 -18.76 21.87 -34.40
N ALA A 540 -19.96 21.63 -33.90
CA ALA A 540 -21.19 22.00 -34.62
C ALA A 540 -21.34 23.53 -34.77
N VAL A 541 -21.00 24.30 -33.71
CA VAL A 541 -20.98 25.77 -33.74
C VAL A 541 -20.00 26.27 -34.80
N LYS A 542 -18.78 25.74 -34.88
CA LYS A 542 -17.79 26.11 -35.90
C LYS A 542 -18.25 25.81 -37.33
N ALA A 543 -19.09 24.80 -37.49
CA ALA A 543 -19.62 24.37 -38.78
C ALA A 543 -20.97 25.02 -39.13
N SER A 544 -21.48 25.94 -38.33
CA SER A 544 -22.75 26.65 -38.53
C SER A 544 -22.61 27.91 -39.38
N ASN A 545 -23.74 28.48 -39.82
CA ASN A 545 -23.80 29.71 -40.60
C ASN A 545 -24.14 30.96 -39.74
N ILE A 546 -23.95 30.86 -38.42
CA ILE A 546 -24.20 32.00 -37.52
C ILE A 546 -23.13 33.09 -37.69
N PRO A 547 -23.41 34.34 -37.29
CA PRO A 547 -22.38 35.39 -37.29
C PRO A 547 -21.22 34.98 -36.36
N ASP A 548 -19.99 35.07 -36.88
CA ASP A 548 -18.75 34.81 -36.17
C ASP A 548 -18.72 33.47 -35.35
N PRO A 549 -18.91 32.30 -36.02
CA PRO A 549 -19.01 31.03 -35.33
C PRO A 549 -17.73 30.64 -34.58
N GLN A 550 -16.57 31.17 -34.97
CA GLN A 550 -15.30 30.90 -34.30
C GLN A 550 -15.25 31.56 -32.92
N THR A 551 -15.61 32.85 -32.82
CA THR A 551 -15.66 33.54 -31.53
C THR A 551 -16.72 32.94 -30.61
N VAL A 552 -17.89 32.55 -31.15
CA VAL A 552 -18.93 31.87 -30.36
C VAL A 552 -18.45 30.48 -29.85
N ALA A 553 -17.71 29.73 -30.65
CA ALA A 553 -17.19 28.41 -30.28
C ALA A 553 -16.05 28.48 -29.25
N LEU A 554 -15.32 29.60 -29.21
CA LEU A 554 -14.18 29.81 -28.31
C LEU A 554 -14.52 30.71 -27.13
N GLY A 555 -15.72 31.27 -27.07
CA GLY A 555 -16.16 32.19 -26.03
C GLY A 555 -17.31 31.68 -25.19
N GLY A 556 -17.78 32.51 -24.26
CA GLY A 556 -18.91 32.21 -23.40
C GLY A 556 -18.75 30.93 -22.58
N PRO A 557 -19.81 30.13 -22.40
CA PRO A 557 -19.76 28.88 -21.64
C PRO A 557 -18.75 27.85 -22.18
N LEU A 558 -18.50 27.82 -23.51
CA LEU A 558 -17.56 26.87 -24.13
C LEU A 558 -16.10 27.17 -23.82
N LEU A 559 -15.76 28.44 -23.50
CA LEU A 559 -14.41 28.80 -23.05
C LEU A 559 -13.99 28.02 -21.80
N LEU A 560 -14.92 27.77 -20.88
CA LEU A 560 -14.63 27.03 -19.66
C LEU A 560 -14.24 25.56 -19.92
N TYR A 561 -14.74 24.95 -20.98
CA TYR A 561 -14.35 23.63 -21.38
C TYR A 561 -12.85 23.56 -21.76
N SER A 562 -12.38 24.56 -22.52
CA SER A 562 -10.96 24.69 -22.89
C SER A 562 -10.07 25.06 -21.69
N ALA A 563 -10.62 25.71 -20.67
CA ALA A 563 -9.93 26.21 -19.48
C ALA A 563 -9.95 25.22 -18.28
N SER A 564 -10.32 23.97 -18.47
CA SER A 564 -10.47 22.99 -17.38
C SER A 564 -9.19 22.80 -16.55
N SER A 565 -8.01 22.89 -17.17
CA SER A 565 -6.72 22.87 -16.47
C SER A 565 -6.50 24.11 -15.60
N ALA A 566 -6.95 25.29 -16.06
CA ALA A 566 -6.85 26.55 -15.32
C ALA A 566 -7.71 26.53 -14.03
N PHE A 567 -8.89 25.90 -14.05
CA PHE A 567 -9.69 25.69 -12.85
C PHE A 567 -8.95 24.84 -11.80
N SER A 568 -8.24 23.80 -12.25
CA SER A 568 -7.47 22.92 -11.35
C SER A 568 -6.29 23.65 -10.72
N SER A 569 -5.53 24.42 -11.51
CA SER A 569 -4.38 25.19 -11.01
C SER A 569 -4.80 26.33 -10.08
N SER A 570 -5.94 26.97 -10.33
CA SER A 570 -6.47 28.03 -9.45
C SER A 570 -6.89 27.53 -8.06
N ARG A 571 -7.08 26.23 -7.89
CA ARG A 571 -7.45 25.59 -6.60
C ARG A 571 -6.28 24.92 -5.88
N THR A 572 -5.13 24.74 -6.53
CA THR A 572 -3.99 24.01 -5.96
C THR A 572 -3.04 24.97 -5.26
N ALA A 573 -3.02 24.94 -3.94
CA ALA A 573 -2.07 25.71 -3.14
C ALA A 573 -0.63 25.21 -3.36
N PRO A 574 0.37 26.10 -3.45
CA PRO A 574 1.78 25.72 -3.58
C PRO A 574 2.24 24.92 -2.35
N SER A 575 2.84 23.73 -2.61
CA SER A 575 3.40 22.87 -1.54
C SER A 575 4.77 23.40 -1.12
N SER A 576 4.96 23.69 0.18
CA SER A 576 6.27 23.99 0.77
C SER A 576 7.01 22.68 1.08
N SER A 577 8.06 22.37 0.29
CA SER A 577 8.99 21.26 0.57
C SER A 577 10.18 21.77 1.41
N GLY A 578 10.29 21.26 2.65
CA GLY A 578 11.45 21.46 3.52
C GLY A 578 12.31 20.20 3.57
N GLY A 579 13.58 20.32 3.15
CA GLY A 579 14.58 19.27 3.22
C GLY A 579 15.38 19.31 4.53
N GLY A 580 15.98 18.19 4.92
CA GLY A 580 16.89 18.11 6.06
C GLY A 580 17.86 16.94 5.96
N VAL A 581 19.12 17.21 6.18
CA VAL A 581 20.36 16.51 5.86
C VAL A 581 21.04 15.95 7.13
N GLY A 582 21.91 14.91 6.97
CA GLY A 582 23.14 14.68 7.73
C GLY A 582 23.22 13.35 8.45
N GLY A 583 24.20 12.51 8.28
CA GLY A 583 25.61 12.56 8.61
C GLY A 583 25.86 11.75 9.89
N GLY A 584 26.60 10.69 10.00
CA GLY A 584 27.90 10.27 9.78
C GLY A 584 28.58 9.68 11.02
N GLY A 585 29.20 8.56 11.05
CA GLY A 585 30.58 8.23 11.26
C GLY A 585 31.00 7.42 12.51
N VAL A 586 31.73 6.30 12.31
CA VAL A 586 33.08 5.86 12.72
C VAL A 586 33.25 5.25 14.12
N GLY A 587 33.95 4.17 14.38
CA GLY A 587 35.05 3.29 13.93
C GLY A 587 35.58 2.51 15.14
N GLY A 588 36.15 1.46 15.17
CA GLY A 588 37.29 0.74 14.79
C GLY A 588 38.06 0.10 15.91
N GLY A 589 38.57 -1.14 15.77
CA GLY A 589 39.74 -1.66 16.47
C GLY A 589 39.65 -3.10 16.96
N GLY A 590 40.52 -3.95 16.57
CA GLY A 590 40.64 -5.35 16.37
C GLY A 590 40.98 -6.25 17.55
N GLY A 591 41.00 -7.54 17.25
CA GLY A 591 41.62 -8.65 17.93
C GLY A 591 40.67 -9.74 18.40
N GLY A 592 40.76 -10.90 17.81
CA GLY A 592 40.11 -12.13 18.20
C GLY A 592 39.24 -12.73 17.10
N GLY A 593 39.51 -14.00 16.73
CA GLY A 593 38.92 -14.66 15.61
C GLY A 593 37.42 -14.57 15.53
N SER A 594 36.91 -14.50 14.32
CA SER A 594 35.50 -14.36 13.98
C SER A 594 34.98 -15.53 13.16
N SER A 595 33.68 -15.71 13.13
CA SER A 595 33.00 -16.63 12.26
C SER A 595 31.89 -15.95 11.49
N GLY A 596 31.48 -16.50 10.37
CA GLY A 596 30.47 -15.92 9.53
C GLY A 596 30.17 -16.74 8.30
N SER A 597 29.41 -16.14 7.40
CA SER A 597 29.17 -16.65 6.05
C SER A 597 30.14 -16.06 5.06
N TRP A 598 30.19 -16.66 3.88
CA TRP A 598 30.97 -16.15 2.76
C TRP A 598 30.27 -16.38 1.41
#